data_4dd1a209abfb3c74eae644b34a868738
#
_entry.id   4dd1a209abfb3c74eae644b34a868738
#
_cell.length_a   1.000
_cell.length_b   1.000
_cell.length_c   1.000
_cell.angle_alpha   90.00
_cell.angle_beta   90.00
_cell.angle_gamma   90.00
#
_symmetry.space_group_name_H-M   'P 1'
#
loop_
_entity.id
_entity.type
_entity.pdbx_description
1 polymer ?
#
loop_
_entity_poly.entity_id
_entity_poly.type
_entity_poly.pdbx_seq_one_letter_code
_entity_poly.pdbx_strand_id
1 'polypeptide(L)'
;NNGVEISLSGTPIAKSKFTWEIGYNFSHNQSKILELAEGIDVLVLGSGIGGPQIINAVGLPYSTVRANVMKRNTAGTLVYNKATGYEDRELRDIGVGNPPFLMGLNNTFTYGRFSLTLDIDSKFGAVGYSNLMQYATRFGLTPLTLPGRDGGLTVSGVDQTGAPYTKVWNVVDLDTYYNNFGSAYPGQFVYKTDFVKLRRMVVRYNVPASMVKLVKAQSATIALTGMNLAILYRDKKIREAGLDPEMQETVGNAQGSQGVAMPKTRNIGIAVNIKF
;
A
#
# COMPACT_ATOMS: atom_id res chain seq x y z
N ASN A 1 -18.22 -5.55 13.94
CA ASN A 1 -17.08 -4.63 14.02
C ASN A 1 -16.76 -4.32 15.48
N ASN A 2 -15.48 -4.37 15.82
CA ASN A 2 -14.93 -3.89 17.06
C ASN A 2 -13.84 -2.88 16.76
N GLY A 3 -13.82 -1.74 17.48
CA GLY A 3 -12.84 -0.70 17.18
C GLY A 3 -12.59 0.21 18.37
N VAL A 4 -11.48 0.92 18.30
CA VAL A 4 -11.09 1.96 19.26
C VAL A 4 -10.61 3.16 18.45
N GLU A 5 -11.11 4.33 18.81
CA GLU A 5 -10.65 5.61 18.27
C GLU A 5 -10.16 6.50 19.40
N ILE A 6 -8.97 7.07 19.21
CA ILE A 6 -8.34 7.97 20.18
C ILE A 6 -7.93 9.23 19.46
N SER A 7 -8.33 10.40 20.01
CA SER A 7 -7.86 11.70 19.56
C SER A 7 -7.29 12.46 20.77
N LEU A 8 -6.03 12.81 20.68
CA LEU A 8 -5.30 13.55 21.69
C LEU A 8 -4.74 14.81 21.10
N SER A 9 -4.86 15.93 21.80
CA SER A 9 -4.22 17.17 21.43
C SER A 9 -3.72 17.91 22.66
N GLY A 10 -2.64 18.68 22.48
CA GLY A 10 -2.08 19.43 23.59
C GLY A 10 -0.97 20.38 23.15
N THR A 11 -0.54 21.19 24.10
CA THR A 11 0.57 22.13 23.94
C THR A 11 1.64 21.83 24.98
N PRO A 12 2.51 20.81 24.74
CA PRO A 12 3.52 20.38 25.72
C PRO A 12 4.48 21.49 26.12
N ILE A 13 4.73 22.44 25.21
CA ILE A 13 5.60 23.58 25.48
C ILE A 13 4.88 24.87 25.06
N ALA A 14 4.66 25.78 26.03
CA ALA A 14 4.09 27.10 25.82
C ALA A 14 4.97 28.15 26.50
N LYS A 15 6.04 28.60 25.81
CA LYS A 15 6.92 29.65 26.29
C LYS A 15 6.72 30.91 25.43
N SER A 16 7.10 32.10 25.94
CA SER A 16 6.88 33.39 25.26
C SER A 16 7.42 33.47 23.82
N LYS A 17 8.50 32.77 23.51
CA LYS A 17 9.09 32.72 22.18
C LYS A 17 8.92 31.41 21.42
N PHE A 18 8.58 30.32 22.11
CA PHE A 18 8.48 29.00 21.52
C PHE A 18 7.25 28.24 22.01
N THR A 19 6.43 27.79 21.06
CA THR A 19 5.26 26.94 21.35
C THR A 19 5.38 25.68 20.52
N TRP A 20 5.08 24.52 21.14
CA TRP A 20 4.91 23.26 20.46
C TRP A 20 3.50 22.75 20.72
N GLU A 21 2.75 22.58 19.64
CA GLU A 21 1.42 21.99 19.63
C GLU A 21 1.51 20.63 18.96
N ILE A 22 0.84 19.62 19.54
CA ILE A 22 0.80 18.26 19.02
C ILE A 22 -0.64 17.77 18.96
N GLY A 23 -0.99 17.09 17.89
CA GLY A 23 -2.24 16.35 17.73
C GLY A 23 -1.92 14.93 17.28
N TYR A 24 -2.55 13.94 17.91
CA TYR A 24 -2.43 12.53 17.57
C TYR A 24 -3.80 11.91 17.43
N ASN A 25 -4.04 11.23 16.30
CA ASN A 25 -5.23 10.45 16.07
C ASN A 25 -4.83 8.99 15.83
N PHE A 26 -5.54 8.09 16.45
CA PHE A 26 -5.39 6.65 16.28
C PHE A 26 -6.77 6.03 16.07
N SER A 27 -6.89 5.16 15.07
CA SER A 27 -8.08 4.33 14.86
C SER A 27 -7.65 2.89 14.61
N HIS A 28 -8.27 1.97 15.34
CA HIS A 28 -8.20 0.54 15.08
C HIS A 28 -9.62 0.02 14.89
N ASN A 29 -9.83 -0.70 13.78
CA ASN A 29 -11.10 -1.35 13.49
C ASN A 29 -10.85 -2.79 13.01
N GLN A 30 -11.53 -3.75 13.65
CA GLN A 30 -11.53 -5.15 13.24
C GLN A 30 -12.95 -5.57 12.86
N SER A 31 -13.10 -6.10 11.69
CA SER A 31 -14.38 -6.61 11.19
C SER A 31 -14.37 -8.13 11.09
N LYS A 32 -15.56 -8.71 11.21
CA LYS A 32 -15.81 -10.13 10.93
C LYS A 32 -17.19 -10.27 10.33
N ILE A 33 -17.30 -10.98 9.21
CA ILE A 33 -18.59 -11.31 8.60
C ILE A 33 -19.21 -12.44 9.45
N LEU A 34 -20.37 -12.18 10.02
CA LEU A 34 -21.10 -13.15 10.82
C LEU A 34 -22.09 -13.96 9.97
N GLU A 35 -22.73 -13.27 9.01
CA GLU A 35 -23.77 -13.83 8.18
C GLU A 35 -23.81 -13.11 6.82
N LEU A 36 -24.19 -13.83 5.78
CA LEU A 36 -24.54 -13.34 4.46
C LEU A 36 -25.99 -13.74 4.14
N ALA A 37 -26.48 -13.45 2.94
CA ALA A 37 -27.81 -13.90 2.53
C ALA A 37 -27.88 -15.43 2.51
N GLU A 38 -29.07 -15.97 2.72
CA GLU A 38 -29.33 -17.41 2.75
C GLU A 38 -28.78 -18.11 1.50
N GLY A 39 -28.04 -19.20 1.70
CA GLY A 39 -27.38 -19.96 0.65
C GLY A 39 -26.13 -19.33 0.06
N ILE A 40 -25.62 -18.22 0.62
CA ILE A 40 -24.41 -17.53 0.16
C ILE A 40 -23.34 -17.60 1.27
N ASP A 41 -22.30 -18.42 1.06
CA ASP A 41 -21.15 -18.50 1.97
C ASP A 41 -20.06 -17.48 1.62
N VAL A 42 -19.96 -17.09 0.34
CA VAL A 42 -18.95 -16.16 -0.18
C VAL A 42 -19.59 -15.17 -1.16
N LEU A 43 -19.46 -13.90 -0.91
CA LEU A 43 -19.86 -12.82 -1.79
C LEU A 43 -18.61 -12.16 -2.41
N VAL A 44 -18.48 -12.22 -3.73
CA VAL A 44 -17.40 -11.52 -4.45
C VAL A 44 -17.79 -10.06 -4.64
N LEU A 45 -17.02 -9.14 -4.05
CA LEU A 45 -17.22 -7.69 -4.15
C LEU A 45 -16.56 -7.12 -5.39
N GLY A 46 -15.50 -7.74 -5.86
CA GLY A 46 -14.77 -7.34 -7.05
C GLY A 46 -13.67 -8.34 -7.39
N SER A 47 -13.30 -8.37 -8.67
CA SER A 47 -12.19 -9.17 -9.17
C SER A 47 -11.46 -8.40 -10.26
N GLY A 48 -10.13 -8.42 -10.24
CA GLY A 48 -9.33 -7.97 -11.39
C GLY A 48 -9.33 -9.02 -12.51
N ILE A 49 -9.15 -8.60 -13.75
CA ILE A 49 -8.98 -9.53 -14.89
C ILE A 49 -7.71 -10.37 -14.66
N GLY A 50 -7.88 -11.67 -14.36
CA GLY A 50 -6.78 -12.57 -13.99
C GLY A 50 -6.12 -12.22 -12.66
N GLY A 51 -6.74 -11.37 -11.84
CA GLY A 51 -6.28 -10.94 -10.54
C GLY A 51 -6.94 -11.69 -9.37
N PRO A 52 -6.74 -11.23 -8.14
CA PRO A 52 -7.40 -11.75 -6.96
C PRO A 52 -8.88 -11.39 -6.95
N GLN A 53 -9.62 -12.09 -6.12
CA GLN A 53 -10.97 -11.73 -5.72
C GLN A 53 -10.93 -10.94 -4.42
N ILE A 54 -11.73 -9.90 -4.32
CA ILE A 54 -12.05 -9.24 -3.06
C ILE A 54 -13.39 -9.78 -2.61
N ILE A 55 -13.41 -10.42 -1.45
CA ILE A 55 -14.57 -11.18 -0.99
C ILE A 55 -15.03 -10.77 0.40
N ASN A 56 -16.32 -11.02 0.66
CA ASN A 56 -16.86 -11.23 1.98
C ASN A 56 -17.22 -12.72 2.13
N ALA A 57 -16.71 -13.36 3.16
CA ALA A 57 -17.02 -14.74 3.49
C ALA A 57 -17.32 -14.86 4.97
N VAL A 58 -18.26 -15.73 5.33
CA VAL A 58 -18.63 -15.95 6.73
C VAL A 58 -17.39 -16.40 7.53
N GLY A 59 -17.18 -15.78 8.68
CA GLY A 59 -16.03 -16.05 9.54
C GLY A 59 -14.77 -15.21 9.23
N LEU A 60 -14.68 -14.59 8.04
CA LEU A 60 -13.54 -13.78 7.62
C LEU A 60 -13.75 -12.27 7.85
N PRO A 61 -12.68 -11.49 7.86
CA PRO A 61 -12.78 -10.03 7.84
C PRO A 61 -13.43 -9.51 6.56
N TYR A 62 -14.07 -8.34 6.66
CA TYR A 62 -14.58 -7.60 5.50
C TYR A 62 -13.48 -7.27 4.51
N SER A 63 -13.77 -7.40 3.19
CA SER A 63 -12.83 -7.10 2.10
C SER A 63 -11.57 -7.98 2.14
N THR A 64 -11.75 -9.29 2.36
CA THR A 64 -10.65 -10.26 2.29
C THR A 64 -10.17 -10.44 0.86
N VAL A 65 -8.86 -10.39 0.66
CA VAL A 65 -8.19 -10.61 -0.63
C VAL A 65 -7.89 -12.09 -0.77
N ARG A 66 -8.51 -12.74 -1.74
CA ARG A 66 -8.38 -14.18 -2.05
C ARG A 66 -7.75 -14.36 -3.41
N ALA A 67 -6.68 -15.15 -3.50
CA ALA A 67 -5.98 -15.36 -4.75
C ALA A 67 -5.33 -16.74 -4.85
N ASN A 68 -5.08 -17.17 -6.08
CA ASN A 68 -4.21 -18.33 -6.34
C ASN A 68 -2.75 -17.97 -6.01
N VAL A 69 -2.11 -18.86 -5.26
CA VAL A 69 -0.67 -18.84 -4.97
C VAL A 69 -0.04 -20.16 -5.41
N MET A 70 1.28 -20.20 -5.53
CA MET A 70 2.02 -21.44 -5.77
C MET A 70 1.85 -22.37 -4.57
N LYS A 71 1.38 -23.60 -4.83
CA LYS A 71 1.15 -24.62 -3.81
C LYS A 71 2.48 -25.11 -3.22
N ARG A 72 2.47 -25.29 -1.91
CA ARG A 72 3.58 -25.90 -1.19
C ARG A 72 3.10 -27.08 -0.36
N ASN A 73 3.91 -28.10 -0.24
CA ASN A 73 3.64 -29.22 0.67
C ASN A 73 3.87 -28.79 2.14
N THR A 74 3.62 -29.69 3.07
CA THR A 74 3.79 -29.45 4.52
C THR A 74 5.22 -29.10 4.94
N ALA A 75 6.22 -29.52 4.15
CA ALA A 75 7.63 -29.16 4.34
C ALA A 75 8.00 -27.80 3.69
N GLY A 76 7.05 -27.10 3.07
CA GLY A 76 7.29 -25.80 2.41
C GLY A 76 7.85 -25.92 0.98
N THR A 77 8.05 -27.12 0.44
CA THR A 77 8.57 -27.36 -0.91
C THR A 77 7.49 -27.08 -1.95
N LEU A 78 7.87 -26.45 -3.08
CA LEU A 78 6.96 -26.22 -4.21
C LEU A 78 6.45 -27.52 -4.80
N VAL A 79 5.17 -27.56 -5.12
CA VAL A 79 4.51 -28.68 -5.78
C VAL A 79 4.31 -28.33 -7.25
N TYR A 80 4.75 -29.22 -8.13
CA TYR A 80 4.64 -29.06 -9.59
C TYR A 80 3.60 -29.99 -10.18
N ASN A 81 2.87 -29.51 -11.16
CA ASN A 81 2.03 -30.34 -12.02
C ASN A 81 2.91 -31.03 -13.07
N LYS A 82 3.13 -32.35 -12.92
CA LYS A 82 4.01 -33.11 -13.78
C LYS A 82 3.60 -33.09 -15.27
N ALA A 83 2.31 -32.96 -15.56
CA ALA A 83 1.82 -32.96 -16.94
C ALA A 83 2.16 -31.65 -17.68
N THR A 84 2.11 -30.51 -16.96
CA THR A 84 2.35 -29.18 -17.54
C THR A 84 3.76 -28.66 -17.26
N GLY A 85 4.35 -29.06 -16.14
CA GLY A 85 5.64 -28.59 -15.66
C GLY A 85 5.59 -27.26 -14.93
N TYR A 86 4.41 -26.66 -14.74
CA TYR A 86 4.22 -25.46 -13.92
C TYR A 86 4.00 -25.84 -12.47
N GLU A 87 4.21 -24.86 -11.58
CA GLU A 87 3.83 -24.99 -10.17
C GLU A 87 2.33 -25.27 -10.07
N ASP A 88 1.96 -26.16 -9.18
CA ASP A 88 0.55 -26.35 -8.80
C ASP A 88 0.05 -25.14 -8.03
N ARG A 89 -1.25 -24.91 -8.04
CA ARG A 89 -1.84 -23.71 -7.42
C ARG A 89 -2.84 -24.07 -6.34
N GLU A 90 -2.94 -23.21 -5.36
CA GLU A 90 -3.97 -23.27 -4.33
C GLU A 90 -4.59 -21.90 -4.11
N LEU A 91 -5.87 -21.89 -3.78
CA LEU A 91 -6.60 -20.67 -3.47
C LEU A 91 -6.37 -20.33 -1.99
N ARG A 92 -5.92 -19.11 -1.69
CA ARG A 92 -5.66 -18.65 -0.32
C ARG A 92 -6.25 -17.27 -0.03
N ASP A 93 -6.67 -17.11 1.22
CA ASP A 93 -6.97 -15.80 1.80
C ASP A 93 -5.65 -15.18 2.26
N ILE A 94 -5.27 -14.04 1.65
CA ILE A 94 -3.93 -13.47 1.79
C ILE A 94 -3.91 -12.36 2.84
N GLY A 95 -5.01 -11.63 2.98
CA GLY A 95 -5.14 -10.52 3.92
C GLY A 95 -6.38 -9.69 3.64
N VAL A 96 -6.44 -8.50 4.19
CA VAL A 96 -7.57 -7.58 4.04
C VAL A 96 -7.17 -6.35 3.22
N GLY A 97 -8.09 -5.88 2.37
CA GLY A 97 -7.86 -4.68 1.56
C GLY A 97 -7.97 -3.38 2.36
N ASN A 98 -8.75 -3.38 3.44
CA ASN A 98 -8.94 -2.23 4.32
C ASN A 98 -7.92 -2.24 5.46
N PRO A 99 -7.15 -1.16 5.69
CA PRO A 99 -6.19 -1.10 6.79
C PRO A 99 -6.91 -1.08 8.14
N PRO A 100 -6.66 -2.04 9.04
CA PRO A 100 -7.24 -2.04 10.37
C PRO A 100 -6.66 -0.97 11.30
N PHE A 101 -5.47 -0.44 11.00
CA PHE A 101 -4.83 0.61 11.80
C PHE A 101 -4.60 1.86 10.97
N LEU A 102 -5.11 3.00 11.46
CA LEU A 102 -4.91 4.33 10.90
C LEU A 102 -4.35 5.24 11.99
N MET A 103 -3.30 6.00 11.66
CA MET A 103 -2.70 6.95 12.61
C MET A 103 -2.37 8.25 11.90
N GLY A 104 -2.58 9.35 12.60
CA GLY A 104 -2.21 10.69 12.18
C GLY A 104 -1.47 11.42 13.29
N LEU A 105 -0.37 12.09 12.95
CA LEU A 105 0.40 12.92 13.87
C LEU A 105 0.59 14.29 13.24
N ASN A 106 0.06 15.31 13.91
CA ASN A 106 0.27 16.71 13.57
C ASN A 106 1.21 17.34 14.59
N ASN A 107 2.23 18.04 14.15
CA ASN A 107 3.10 18.85 15.00
C ASN A 107 3.16 20.25 14.45
N THR A 108 2.99 21.25 15.31
CA THR A 108 3.22 22.67 14.97
C THR A 108 4.20 23.27 15.97
N PHE A 109 5.32 23.71 15.45
CA PHE A 109 6.36 24.41 16.21
C PHE A 109 6.32 25.88 15.81
N THR A 110 6.13 26.78 16.77
CA THR A 110 6.15 28.21 16.55
C THR A 110 7.31 28.84 17.32
N TYR A 111 8.15 29.60 16.62
CA TYR A 111 9.21 30.35 17.20
C TYR A 111 9.19 31.81 16.68
N GLY A 112 8.79 32.73 17.55
CA GLY A 112 8.61 34.14 17.18
C GLY A 112 7.64 34.34 16.02
N ARG A 113 8.14 34.68 14.83
CA ARG A 113 7.34 34.90 13.61
C ARG A 113 7.27 33.69 12.66
N PHE A 114 8.02 32.68 12.95
CA PHE A 114 8.08 31.46 12.15
C PHE A 114 7.22 30.34 12.77
N SER A 115 6.53 29.58 11.94
CA SER A 115 5.96 28.31 12.36
C SER A 115 6.26 27.22 11.35
N LEU A 116 6.52 26.00 11.86
CA LEU A 116 6.70 24.78 11.10
C LEU A 116 5.59 23.81 11.49
N THR A 117 4.76 23.41 10.53
CA THR A 117 3.78 22.35 10.71
C THR A 117 4.22 21.11 9.95
N LEU A 118 4.15 19.94 10.60
CA LEU A 118 4.46 18.63 10.03
C LEU A 118 3.27 17.70 10.26
N ASP A 119 2.68 17.20 9.18
CA ASP A 119 1.64 16.20 9.21
C ASP A 119 2.21 14.86 8.75
N ILE A 120 2.11 13.87 9.58
CA ILE A 120 2.54 12.50 9.31
C ILE A 120 1.30 11.62 9.40
N ASP A 121 1.07 10.78 8.42
CA ASP A 121 0.04 9.76 8.45
C ASP A 121 0.60 8.37 8.20
N SER A 122 -0.10 7.38 8.70
CA SER A 122 0.29 5.99 8.56
C SER A 122 -0.92 5.06 8.50
N LYS A 123 -0.74 3.96 7.79
CA LYS A 123 -1.71 2.86 7.67
C LYS A 123 -0.97 1.54 7.79
N PHE A 124 -1.56 0.59 8.52
CA PHE A 124 -0.96 -0.73 8.74
C PHE A 124 -2.01 -1.84 8.67
N GLY A 125 -1.54 -3.03 8.28
CA GLY A 125 -2.28 -4.28 8.32
C GLY A 125 -3.12 -4.56 7.09
N ALA A 126 -3.05 -3.74 6.03
CA ALA A 126 -3.71 -4.01 4.77
C ALA A 126 -2.77 -4.64 3.74
N VAL A 127 -3.38 -5.30 2.76
CA VAL A 127 -2.71 -5.77 1.55
C VAL A 127 -3.34 -5.15 0.31
N GLY A 128 -2.52 -5.02 -0.74
CA GLY A 128 -2.97 -4.53 -2.03
C GLY A 128 -2.36 -5.33 -3.17
N TYR A 129 -3.18 -5.69 -4.13
CA TYR A 129 -2.75 -6.35 -5.35
C TYR A 129 -2.29 -5.32 -6.39
N SER A 130 -1.14 -5.58 -7.03
CA SER A 130 -0.62 -4.76 -8.12
C SER A 130 -0.79 -5.42 -9.48
N ASN A 131 -1.77 -4.94 -10.23
CA ASN A 131 -1.98 -5.32 -11.62
C ASN A 131 -0.77 -4.94 -12.49
N LEU A 132 -0.16 -3.76 -12.24
CA LEU A 132 1.04 -3.32 -12.94
C LEU A 132 2.18 -4.35 -12.84
N MET A 133 2.47 -4.83 -11.63
CA MET A 133 3.56 -5.82 -11.43
C MET A 133 3.22 -7.17 -12.03
N GLN A 134 1.96 -7.58 -12.00
CA GLN A 134 1.51 -8.80 -12.65
C GLN A 134 1.75 -8.73 -14.16
N TYR A 135 1.25 -7.70 -14.84
CA TYR A 135 1.43 -7.52 -16.28
C TYR A 135 2.89 -7.33 -16.67
N ALA A 136 3.63 -6.50 -15.92
CA ALA A 136 5.05 -6.31 -16.15
C ALA A 136 5.82 -7.64 -16.06
N THR A 137 5.46 -8.53 -15.14
CA THR A 137 6.06 -9.87 -15.04
C THR A 137 5.65 -10.76 -16.20
N ARG A 138 4.38 -10.75 -16.61
CA ARG A 138 3.91 -11.51 -17.79
C ARG A 138 4.67 -11.15 -19.07
N PHE A 139 5.04 -9.90 -19.22
CA PHE A 139 5.76 -9.41 -20.40
C PHE A 139 7.27 -9.32 -20.20
N GLY A 140 7.82 -9.94 -19.17
CA GLY A 140 9.27 -10.01 -18.97
C GLY A 140 9.92 -8.70 -18.50
N LEU A 141 9.16 -7.75 -17.97
CA LEU A 141 9.64 -6.40 -17.61
C LEU A 141 10.07 -6.25 -16.16
N THR A 142 10.04 -7.33 -15.37
CA THR A 142 10.44 -7.29 -13.94
C THR A 142 11.72 -8.10 -13.71
N PRO A 143 12.49 -7.79 -12.64
CA PRO A 143 13.63 -8.59 -12.25
C PRO A 143 13.30 -10.06 -11.94
N LEU A 144 12.05 -10.37 -11.60
CA LEU A 144 11.57 -11.75 -11.39
C LEU A 144 11.73 -12.63 -12.63
N THR A 145 11.80 -12.03 -13.82
CA THR A 145 11.90 -12.73 -15.09
C THR A 145 13.33 -12.83 -15.65
N LEU A 146 14.33 -12.37 -14.89
CA LEU A 146 15.73 -12.48 -15.29
C LEU A 146 16.30 -13.92 -15.21
N PRO A 147 15.91 -14.76 -14.21
CA PRO A 147 16.42 -16.12 -14.15
C PRO A 147 16.14 -16.90 -15.42
N GLY A 148 17.14 -17.62 -15.88
CA GLY A 148 17.05 -18.50 -17.04
C GLY A 148 17.27 -17.84 -18.41
N ARG A 149 17.34 -16.51 -18.51
CA ARG A 149 17.56 -15.84 -19.81
C ARG A 149 18.88 -16.24 -20.48
N ASP A 150 19.88 -16.57 -19.65
CA ASP A 150 21.15 -17.11 -20.12
C ASP A 150 21.22 -18.59 -19.75
N GLY A 151 20.85 -19.48 -20.69
CA GLY A 151 21.02 -20.93 -20.53
C GLY A 151 19.79 -21.72 -20.07
N GLY A 152 18.63 -21.09 -19.89
CA GLY A 152 17.39 -21.74 -19.45
C GLY A 152 17.20 -21.76 -17.92
N LEU A 153 16.00 -22.14 -17.47
CA LEU A 153 15.58 -22.15 -16.07
C LEU A 153 15.34 -23.57 -15.59
N THR A 154 16.09 -24.00 -14.60
CA THR A 154 15.83 -25.25 -13.89
C THR A 154 14.92 -25.00 -12.70
N VAL A 155 13.75 -25.63 -12.68
CA VAL A 155 12.83 -25.61 -11.53
C VAL A 155 12.87 -26.96 -10.83
N SER A 156 12.81 -26.95 -9.50
CA SER A 156 12.91 -28.16 -8.67
C SER A 156 11.96 -28.11 -7.49
N GLY A 157 11.39 -29.25 -7.13
CA GLY A 157 10.48 -29.41 -6.01
C GLY A 157 9.97 -30.84 -5.90
N VAL A 158 8.68 -31.00 -5.67
CA VAL A 158 8.00 -32.31 -5.68
C VAL A 158 6.85 -32.27 -6.67
N ASP A 159 6.45 -33.42 -7.18
CA ASP A 159 5.22 -33.55 -7.95
C ASP A 159 3.99 -33.66 -7.02
N GLN A 160 2.82 -33.80 -7.62
CA GLN A 160 1.54 -33.92 -6.91
C GLN A 160 1.43 -35.17 -6.02
N THR A 161 2.28 -36.18 -6.23
CA THR A 161 2.39 -37.38 -5.40
C THR A 161 3.40 -37.26 -4.26
N GLY A 162 4.18 -36.17 -4.26
CA GLY A 162 5.27 -35.94 -3.30
C GLY A 162 6.63 -36.48 -3.74
N ALA A 163 6.73 -37.07 -4.94
CA ALA A 163 8.01 -37.52 -5.48
C ALA A 163 8.88 -36.34 -5.95
N PRO A 164 10.22 -36.43 -5.88
CA PRO A 164 11.11 -35.40 -6.40
C PRO A 164 10.81 -35.07 -7.87
N TYR A 165 10.76 -33.78 -8.16
CA TYR A 165 10.48 -33.27 -9.49
C TYR A 165 11.49 -32.20 -9.91
N THR A 166 11.97 -32.30 -11.14
CA THR A 166 12.85 -31.30 -11.75
C THR A 166 12.46 -31.15 -13.23
N LYS A 167 12.43 -29.92 -13.73
CA LYS A 167 12.22 -29.60 -15.14
C LYS A 167 13.15 -28.47 -15.56
N VAL A 168 13.68 -28.56 -16.77
CA VAL A 168 14.42 -27.49 -17.41
C VAL A 168 13.53 -26.82 -18.44
N TRP A 169 13.34 -25.53 -18.33
CA TRP A 169 12.70 -24.67 -19.32
C TRP A 169 13.81 -24.08 -20.21
N ASN A 170 13.74 -24.31 -21.53
CA ASN A 170 14.67 -23.72 -22.47
C ASN A 170 14.48 -22.21 -22.56
N VAL A 171 15.48 -21.48 -23.03
CA VAL A 171 15.41 -20.02 -23.21
C VAL A 171 14.20 -19.59 -24.05
N VAL A 172 13.89 -20.36 -25.11
CA VAL A 172 12.77 -20.08 -26.02
C VAL A 172 11.38 -20.28 -25.39
N ASP A 173 11.29 -21.02 -24.29
CA ASP A 173 10.03 -21.30 -23.59
C ASP A 173 9.81 -20.38 -22.39
N LEU A 174 10.76 -19.49 -22.07
CA LEU A 174 10.70 -18.65 -20.87
C LEU A 174 9.62 -17.56 -20.93
N ASP A 175 9.32 -17.06 -22.10
CA ASP A 175 8.20 -16.13 -22.29
C ASP A 175 6.88 -16.78 -21.88
N THR A 176 6.66 -17.99 -22.32
CA THR A 176 5.48 -18.80 -21.98
C THR A 176 5.45 -19.13 -20.47
N TYR A 177 6.62 -19.52 -19.89
CA TYR A 177 6.73 -19.78 -18.47
C TYR A 177 6.37 -18.54 -17.63
N TYR A 178 6.97 -17.38 -17.92
CA TYR A 178 6.74 -16.17 -17.15
C TYR A 178 5.37 -15.54 -17.40
N ASN A 179 4.82 -15.69 -18.60
CA ASN A 179 3.44 -15.30 -18.85
C ASN A 179 2.46 -16.14 -18.03
N ASN A 180 2.67 -17.47 -17.95
CA ASN A 180 1.89 -18.36 -17.09
C ASN A 180 2.09 -18.00 -15.63
N PHE A 181 3.34 -17.80 -15.16
CA PHE A 181 3.65 -17.40 -13.78
C PHE A 181 2.87 -16.14 -13.38
N GLY A 182 2.91 -15.09 -14.19
CA GLY A 182 2.16 -13.87 -13.95
C GLY A 182 0.64 -14.06 -13.95
N SER A 183 0.13 -14.97 -14.77
CA SER A 183 -1.32 -15.19 -14.92
C SER A 183 -1.91 -16.12 -13.85
N ALA A 184 -1.18 -17.19 -13.51
CA ALA A 184 -1.69 -18.28 -12.68
C ALA A 184 -1.61 -17.97 -11.18
N TYR A 185 -0.68 -17.08 -10.77
CA TYR A 185 -0.39 -16.83 -9.35
C TYR A 185 -0.53 -15.35 -8.98
N PRO A 186 -1.74 -14.74 -9.12
CA PRO A 186 -1.97 -13.34 -8.77
C PRO A 186 -1.61 -13.01 -7.31
N GLY A 187 -1.64 -13.98 -6.43
CA GLY A 187 -1.21 -13.81 -5.04
C GLY A 187 0.27 -13.43 -4.85
N GLN A 188 1.14 -13.70 -5.84
CA GLN A 188 2.53 -13.25 -5.82
C GLN A 188 2.67 -11.72 -5.94
N PHE A 189 1.64 -11.07 -6.47
CA PHE A 189 1.58 -9.62 -6.68
C PHE A 189 0.72 -8.90 -5.65
N VAL A 190 0.39 -9.58 -4.55
CA VAL A 190 -0.25 -8.99 -3.37
C VAL A 190 0.84 -8.59 -2.37
N TYR A 191 0.86 -7.31 -2.03
CA TYR A 191 1.87 -6.67 -1.18
C TYR A 191 1.23 -6.15 0.10
N LYS A 192 1.97 -6.13 1.21
CA LYS A 192 1.59 -5.33 2.38
C LYS A 192 1.68 -3.85 2.01
N THR A 193 0.62 -3.11 2.29
CA THR A 193 0.53 -1.68 1.96
C THR A 193 0.83 -0.79 3.17
N ASP A 194 1.56 -1.33 4.14
CA ASP A 194 1.96 -0.61 5.34
C ASP A 194 2.89 0.56 5.02
N PHE A 195 2.60 1.73 5.59
CA PHE A 195 3.43 2.91 5.39
C PHE A 195 3.34 3.94 6.53
N VAL A 196 4.37 4.79 6.59
CA VAL A 196 4.40 6.08 7.28
C VAL A 196 4.85 7.14 6.28
N LYS A 197 4.09 8.20 6.11
CA LYS A 197 4.38 9.29 5.15
C LYS A 197 4.41 10.66 5.82
N LEU A 198 5.39 11.49 5.44
CA LEU A 198 5.33 12.92 5.66
C LEU A 198 4.38 13.52 4.61
N ARG A 199 3.12 13.70 5.05
CA ARG A 199 2.02 14.11 4.19
C ARG A 199 2.10 15.55 3.79
N ARG A 200 2.41 16.42 4.75
CA ARG A 200 2.48 17.86 4.55
C ARG A 200 3.53 18.48 5.45
N MET A 201 4.25 19.44 4.92
CA MET A 201 5.11 20.35 5.67
C MET A 201 4.75 21.78 5.26
N VAL A 202 4.55 22.65 6.26
CA VAL A 202 4.30 24.07 6.02
C VAL A 202 5.27 24.87 6.86
N VAL A 203 6.08 25.70 6.20
CA VAL A 203 6.88 26.74 6.86
C VAL A 203 6.18 28.06 6.63
N ARG A 204 5.75 28.73 7.69
CA ARG A 204 5.03 30.00 7.63
C ARG A 204 5.84 31.09 8.29
N TYR A 205 5.82 32.27 7.68
CA TYR A 205 6.39 33.51 8.23
C TYR A 205 5.32 34.56 8.35
N ASN A 206 5.16 35.12 9.56
CA ASN A 206 4.24 36.23 9.83
C ASN A 206 5.03 37.56 9.63
N VAL A 207 4.64 38.32 8.60
CA VAL A 207 5.29 39.57 8.25
C VAL A 207 5.13 40.58 9.38
N PRO A 208 6.21 41.35 9.75
CA PRO A 208 6.13 42.37 10.78
C PRO A 208 5.07 43.41 10.49
N ALA A 209 4.35 43.87 11.51
CA ALA A 209 3.33 44.93 11.37
C ALA A 209 3.87 46.23 10.76
N SER A 210 5.15 46.57 11.01
CA SER A 210 5.79 47.71 10.41
C SER A 210 5.88 47.65 8.89
N MET A 211 6.10 46.43 8.34
CA MET A 211 6.15 46.24 6.88
C MET A 211 4.74 46.18 6.27
N VAL A 212 3.81 45.52 6.98
CA VAL A 212 2.43 45.36 6.51
C VAL A 212 1.71 46.71 6.40
N LYS A 213 1.96 47.63 7.32
CA LYS A 213 1.40 48.98 7.30
C LYS A 213 1.80 49.81 6.09
N LEU A 214 2.98 49.57 5.49
CA LEU A 214 3.43 50.26 4.27
C LEU A 214 2.49 50.06 3.09
N VAL A 215 1.82 48.90 3.04
CA VAL A 215 0.84 48.54 2.00
C VAL A 215 -0.61 48.68 2.47
N LYS A 216 -0.84 49.39 3.60
CA LYS A 216 -2.17 49.62 4.21
C LYS A 216 -2.93 48.36 4.55
N ALA A 217 -2.24 47.23 4.78
CA ALA A 217 -2.84 45.98 5.20
C ALA A 217 -2.78 45.81 6.74
N GLN A 218 -3.65 44.97 7.27
CA GLN A 218 -3.71 44.64 8.70
C GLN A 218 -2.73 43.52 9.06
N SER A 219 -2.59 42.53 8.20
CA SER A 219 -1.67 41.41 8.40
C SER A 219 -1.24 40.79 7.07
N ALA A 220 -0.05 40.20 7.05
CA ALA A 220 0.43 39.41 5.93
C ALA A 220 1.18 38.17 6.42
N THR A 221 1.00 37.06 5.73
CA THR A 221 1.75 35.82 5.96
C THR A 221 2.24 35.25 4.66
N ILE A 222 3.45 34.70 4.69
CA ILE A 222 4.03 33.92 3.57
C ILE A 222 4.22 32.51 4.05
N ALA A 223 3.77 31.52 3.26
CA ALA A 223 3.91 30.12 3.57
C ALA A 223 4.51 29.34 2.40
N LEU A 224 5.51 28.53 2.69
CA LEU A 224 6.03 27.48 1.80
C LEU A 224 5.37 26.16 2.21
N THR A 225 4.67 25.53 1.29
CA THR A 225 3.95 24.27 1.52
C THR A 225 4.52 23.17 0.65
N GLY A 226 4.82 22.03 1.25
CA GLY A 226 5.18 20.81 0.55
C GLY A 226 4.17 19.70 0.89
N MET A 227 3.70 18.94 -0.12
CA MET A 227 2.79 17.81 0.05
C MET A 227 3.39 16.54 -0.51
N ASN A 228 3.10 15.39 0.14
CA ASN A 228 3.64 14.07 -0.22
C ASN A 228 5.17 14.05 -0.32
N LEU A 229 5.85 14.69 0.62
CA LEU A 229 7.30 14.98 0.52
C LEU A 229 8.16 13.73 0.64
N ALA A 230 7.79 12.81 1.54
CA ALA A 230 8.58 11.61 1.80
C ALA A 230 7.71 10.44 2.28
N ILE A 231 8.12 9.24 1.87
CA ILE A 231 7.71 7.99 2.47
C ILE A 231 8.78 7.64 3.51
N LEU A 232 8.45 7.78 4.79
CA LEU A 232 9.37 7.54 5.90
C LEU A 232 9.56 6.03 6.16
N TYR A 233 8.48 5.29 5.95
CA TYR A 233 8.47 3.83 6.03
C TYR A 233 7.50 3.25 5.00
N ARG A 234 7.85 2.12 4.41
CA ARG A 234 6.97 1.21 3.67
C ARG A 234 7.50 -0.22 3.75
N ASP A 235 6.62 -1.21 3.61
CA ASP A 235 7.01 -2.63 3.59
C ASP A 235 8.13 -2.88 2.57
N LYS A 236 9.02 -3.84 2.90
CA LYS A 236 10.20 -4.15 2.10
C LYS A 236 9.83 -4.58 0.68
N LYS A 237 8.87 -5.49 0.53
CA LYS A 237 8.50 -6.04 -0.79
C LYS A 237 7.91 -4.98 -1.72
N ILE A 238 7.02 -4.13 -1.20
CA ILE A 238 6.43 -3.04 -1.99
C ILE A 238 7.48 -1.97 -2.36
N ARG A 239 8.48 -1.77 -1.47
CA ARG A 239 9.61 -0.88 -1.75
C ARG A 239 10.50 -1.43 -2.87
N GLU A 240 10.85 -2.72 -2.83
CA GLU A 240 11.65 -3.40 -3.86
C GLU A 240 10.94 -3.44 -5.21
N ALA A 241 9.61 -3.56 -5.20
CA ALA A 241 8.78 -3.46 -6.39
C ALA A 241 8.66 -2.02 -6.95
N GLY A 242 9.20 -1.00 -6.27
CA GLY A 242 9.11 0.40 -6.69
C GLY A 242 7.72 1.02 -6.58
N LEU A 243 6.80 0.38 -5.85
CA LEU A 243 5.40 0.77 -5.78
C LEU A 243 5.12 1.79 -4.67
N ASP A 244 4.11 2.63 -4.88
CA ASP A 244 3.55 3.48 -3.82
C ASP A 244 2.55 2.64 -2.99
N PRO A 245 2.64 2.59 -1.65
CA PRO A 245 1.69 1.85 -0.82
C PRO A 245 0.25 2.38 -0.86
N GLU A 246 0.01 3.60 -1.36
CA GLU A 246 -1.32 4.18 -1.52
C GLU A 246 -1.89 4.02 -2.94
N MET A 247 -1.47 3.03 -3.66
CA MET A 247 -1.84 2.82 -5.06
C MET A 247 -3.24 2.18 -5.28
N GLN A 248 -4.06 2.10 -4.26
CA GLN A 248 -5.42 1.56 -4.42
C GLN A 248 -6.29 2.50 -5.23
N GLU A 249 -6.82 2.01 -6.37
CA GLU A 249 -7.68 2.78 -7.28
C GLU A 249 -9.14 2.77 -6.85
N THR A 250 -9.56 1.75 -6.12
CA THR A 250 -10.97 1.58 -5.77
C THR A 250 -11.30 2.26 -4.45
N VAL A 251 -12.28 3.15 -4.52
CA VAL A 251 -13.01 3.64 -3.35
C VAL A 251 -14.27 2.79 -3.19
N GLY A 252 -14.69 2.52 -1.96
CA GLY A 252 -15.88 1.71 -1.66
C GLY A 252 -15.55 0.29 -1.23
N ASN A 253 -16.39 -0.66 -1.60
CA ASN A 253 -16.41 -1.99 -0.98
C ASN A 253 -15.34 -2.97 -1.47
N ALA A 254 -14.70 -2.73 -2.61
CA ALA A 254 -13.71 -3.62 -3.21
C ALA A 254 -12.27 -3.11 -3.06
N GLN A 255 -11.91 -2.60 -1.88
CA GLN A 255 -10.55 -2.14 -1.60
C GLN A 255 -9.57 -3.33 -1.55
N GLY A 256 -8.32 -3.10 -1.98
CA GLY A 256 -7.28 -4.13 -2.01
C GLY A 256 -6.82 -4.50 -3.41
N SER A 257 -7.40 -3.89 -4.45
CA SER A 257 -6.93 -4.03 -5.83
C SER A 257 -6.40 -2.70 -6.36
N GLN A 258 -5.29 -2.77 -7.07
CA GLN A 258 -4.70 -1.66 -7.80
C GLN A 258 -4.70 -1.98 -9.28
N GLY A 259 -5.19 -1.04 -10.10
CA GLY A 259 -4.95 -1.07 -11.53
C GLY A 259 -3.54 -0.58 -11.91
N VAL A 260 -3.46 0.32 -12.87
CA VAL A 260 -2.22 0.96 -13.35
C VAL A 260 -2.14 2.44 -12.95
N ALA A 261 -2.62 2.79 -11.75
CA ALA A 261 -2.60 4.17 -11.27
C ALA A 261 -1.18 4.72 -11.18
N MET A 262 -1.03 5.97 -11.55
CA MET A 262 0.23 6.68 -11.36
C MET A 262 0.49 6.96 -9.87
N PRO A 263 1.75 6.88 -9.42
CA PRO A 263 2.09 7.26 -8.05
C PRO A 263 1.74 8.72 -7.77
N LYS A 264 1.40 9.03 -6.52
CA LYS A 264 1.10 10.39 -6.09
C LYS A 264 2.31 11.29 -6.27
N THR A 265 2.08 12.49 -6.80
CA THR A 265 3.12 13.50 -7.03
C THR A 265 3.48 14.25 -5.76
N ARG A 266 4.73 14.73 -5.69
CA ARG A 266 5.14 15.75 -4.72
C ARG A 266 4.71 17.11 -5.24
N ASN A 267 4.10 17.91 -4.35
CA ASN A 267 3.69 19.27 -4.69
C ASN A 267 4.41 20.25 -3.77
N ILE A 268 4.96 21.31 -4.35
CA ILE A 268 5.56 22.42 -3.61
C ILE A 268 4.88 23.70 -4.06
N GLY A 269 4.44 24.50 -3.12
CA GLY A 269 3.73 25.75 -3.38
C GLY A 269 4.11 26.85 -2.42
N ILE A 270 3.91 28.09 -2.86
CA ILE A 270 4.04 29.29 -2.04
C ILE A 270 2.65 29.92 -1.94
N ALA A 271 2.26 30.28 -0.73
CA ALA A 271 1.02 31.02 -0.48
C ALA A 271 1.36 32.35 0.21
N VAL A 272 0.75 33.41 -0.28
CA VAL A 272 0.81 34.73 0.33
C VAL A 272 -0.60 35.16 0.68
N ASN A 273 -0.87 35.39 1.98
CA ASN A 273 -2.16 35.84 2.47
C ASN A 273 -1.99 37.25 3.01
N ILE A 274 -2.78 38.21 2.51
CA ILE A 274 -2.79 39.58 2.94
C ILE A 274 -4.21 39.95 3.35
N LYS A 275 -4.37 40.51 4.54
CA LYS A 275 -5.63 41.01 5.04
C LYS A 275 -5.57 42.53 5.10
N PHE A 276 -6.50 43.21 4.44
CA PHE A 276 -6.69 44.65 4.44
C PHE A 276 -7.72 45.10 5.47
#